data_1e3e68c542e79be4f798bc6bc31384c4
#
_entry.id   1e3e68c542e79be4f798bc6bc31384c4
#
_cell.length_a   1.000
_cell.length_b   1.000
_cell.length_c   1.000
_cell.angle_alpha   90.00
_cell.angle_beta   90.00
_cell.angle_gamma   90.00
#
_symmetry.space_group_name_H-M   'P 1'
#
loop_
_entity.id
_entity.type
_entity.pdbx_description
1 polymer ?
#
loop_
_entity_poly.entity_id
_entity_poly.type
_entity_poly.pdbx_seq_one_letter_code
_entity_poly.pdbx_strand_id
1 'polypeptide(L)'
;QYSKEWQLRRSSALEAYANYNETWGIHNLDVMAGYSWQHFYGSNRSVSYFNESNEIKLNAGETAEARYPKWQWESFLVSFYGRINYSIASRYLFTFSLRNDGSSRFSPDTRWGLFPSGAFAWNIKEEGFLKDVKKVSQLKFRLSAGMTGQQDGIGEYAHLSRYGLSTDVYQQYFMGSNGFQFMWTPGAYDPNIKWETTTTYNVGIDFGFLGDRITGNVDAYLRNTDDLLNSVLTPMGSNFGNTVLTNVGSMQNKGIEFALNVIPVQTNDWHLSIGVNGTFQDTKFTKLNATDDDSYYIQTSGISHGTGSYVGRHQVGYAPYSYWVFKQLYDENGMPIQNAFVDLNEDGVINNDDKYCAGDPNPDFYYGLNVKLSYKNWDFGFNGHGSIGYKVFNDFASNHSTAYFDVNAGNLPNFATAVKRTGFTQISGDYQFFSDFYLENASFFRMDDINLGYTFKEIGNWGGNIRVAASCQNVFVITNYSGIDPEINSTDGVDRTFWP
;
A
#
# COMPACT_ATOMS: atom_id res chain seq x y z
N GLN A 1 0.06 30.23 18.09
CA GLN A 1 0.54 29.01 18.74
C GLN A 1 1.85 28.59 18.09
N TYR A 2 2.89 28.36 18.87
CA TYR A 2 4.17 27.82 18.44
C TYR A 2 4.41 26.48 19.16
N SER A 3 4.78 25.45 18.41
CA SER A 3 5.17 24.17 18.98
C SER A 3 6.57 23.79 18.56
N LYS A 4 7.34 23.22 19.47
CA LYS A 4 8.66 22.68 19.21
C LYS A 4 8.66 21.20 19.59
N GLU A 5 9.05 20.37 18.64
CA GLU A 5 9.09 18.93 18.79
C GLU A 5 10.50 18.41 18.57
N TRP A 6 10.92 17.48 19.44
CA TRP A 6 12.16 16.73 19.30
C TRP A 6 11.84 15.25 19.22
N GLN A 7 12.25 14.63 18.15
CA GLN A 7 12.16 13.19 17.96
C GLN A 7 13.55 12.59 17.99
N LEU A 8 13.71 11.52 18.75
CA LEU A 8 14.91 10.69 18.73
C LEU A 8 14.49 9.27 18.32
N ARG A 9 15.10 8.77 17.25
CA ARG A 9 14.95 7.39 16.81
C ARG A 9 16.34 6.76 16.74
N ARG A 10 16.50 5.58 17.33
CA ARG A 10 17.73 4.79 17.28
C ARG A 10 17.38 3.38 16.85
N SER A 11 18.18 2.84 15.95
CA SER A 11 18.17 1.43 15.61
C SER A 11 19.58 0.88 15.79
N SER A 12 19.69 -0.29 16.40
CA SER A 12 20.94 -1.03 16.56
C SER A 12 20.71 -2.43 16.03
N ALA A 13 21.63 -2.95 15.25
CA ALA A 13 21.57 -4.30 14.71
C ALA A 13 22.89 -5.03 14.94
N LEU A 14 22.79 -6.28 15.32
CA LEU A 14 23.90 -7.25 15.35
C LEU A 14 23.51 -8.41 14.46
N GLU A 15 24.37 -8.79 13.54
CA GLU A 15 24.21 -9.96 12.70
C GLU A 15 25.47 -10.81 12.73
N ALA A 16 25.31 -12.10 12.90
CA ALA A 16 26.38 -13.07 12.86
C ALA A 16 25.92 -14.29 12.06
N TYR A 17 26.70 -14.69 11.09
CA TYR A 17 26.40 -15.88 10.30
C TYR A 17 27.66 -16.66 9.94
N ALA A 18 27.49 -17.95 9.71
CA ALA A 18 28.50 -18.83 9.16
C ALA A 18 28.01 -19.38 7.82
N ASN A 19 28.89 -19.43 6.85
CA ASN A 19 28.60 -19.96 5.53
C ASN A 19 29.62 -21.07 5.22
N TYR A 20 29.12 -22.21 4.73
CA TYR A 20 29.90 -23.32 4.24
C TYR A 20 29.56 -23.60 2.79
N ASN A 21 30.53 -23.55 1.92
CA ASN A 21 30.36 -23.84 0.49
C ASN A 21 31.33 -24.93 0.08
N GLU A 22 30.84 -25.99 -0.57
CA GLU A 22 31.61 -27.12 -1.04
C GLU A 22 31.12 -27.58 -2.42
N THR A 23 32.08 -27.91 -3.29
CA THR A 23 31.77 -28.42 -4.62
C THR A 23 32.50 -29.75 -4.81
N TRP A 24 31.73 -30.81 -5.13
CA TRP A 24 32.27 -32.12 -5.44
C TRP A 24 31.65 -32.69 -6.73
N GLY A 25 32.46 -32.79 -7.75
CA GLY A 25 32.01 -33.22 -9.08
C GLY A 25 30.95 -32.30 -9.66
N ILE A 26 29.75 -32.84 -9.85
CA ILE A 26 28.59 -32.08 -10.38
C ILE A 26 27.72 -31.43 -9.30
N HIS A 27 28.08 -31.61 -8.05
CA HIS A 27 27.31 -31.17 -6.90
C HIS A 27 27.92 -29.90 -6.29
N ASN A 28 27.06 -28.91 -5.98
CA ASN A 28 27.45 -27.74 -5.22
C ASN A 28 26.48 -27.59 -4.05
N LEU A 29 27.02 -27.45 -2.86
CA LEU A 29 26.29 -27.24 -1.61
C LEU A 29 26.73 -25.92 -0.98
N ASP A 30 25.78 -25.04 -0.67
CA ASP A 30 25.98 -23.84 0.11
C ASP A 30 25.02 -23.88 1.30
N VAL A 31 25.57 -23.86 2.51
CA VAL A 31 24.80 -23.91 3.77
C VAL A 31 25.14 -22.68 4.59
N MET A 32 24.12 -21.96 4.99
CA MET A 32 24.26 -20.80 5.87
C MET A 32 23.41 -20.99 7.13
N ALA A 33 23.99 -20.64 8.28
CA ALA A 33 23.26 -20.50 9.52
C ALA A 33 23.61 -19.17 10.17
N GLY A 34 22.64 -18.48 10.69
CA GLY A 34 22.84 -17.15 11.24
C GLY A 34 21.90 -16.78 12.38
N TYR A 35 22.30 -15.73 13.04
CA TYR A 35 21.60 -15.09 14.14
C TYR A 35 21.54 -13.60 13.86
N SER A 36 20.39 -12.94 14.11
CA SER A 36 20.30 -11.49 14.12
C SER A 36 19.57 -11.00 15.38
N TRP A 37 20.00 -9.86 15.86
CA TRP A 37 19.38 -9.12 16.94
C TRP A 37 19.22 -7.68 16.49
N GLN A 38 18.02 -7.14 16.70
CA GLN A 38 17.69 -5.77 16.38
C GLN A 38 16.99 -5.12 17.57
N HIS A 39 17.36 -3.89 17.84
CA HIS A 39 16.74 -3.05 18.86
C HIS A 39 16.34 -1.73 18.25
N PHE A 40 15.09 -1.38 18.42
CA PHE A 40 14.50 -0.13 18.00
C PHE A 40 14.07 0.66 19.23
N TYR A 41 14.42 1.92 19.28
CA TYR A 41 14.07 2.84 20.34
C TYR A 41 13.59 4.15 19.75
N GLY A 42 12.51 4.70 20.26
CA GLY A 42 12.02 6.02 19.91
C GLY A 42 11.57 6.81 21.13
N SER A 43 11.78 8.11 21.08
CA SER A 43 11.21 9.03 22.05
C SER A 43 10.78 10.32 21.36
N ASN A 44 9.67 10.86 21.83
CA ASN A 44 9.14 12.14 21.37
C ASN A 44 8.96 13.06 22.55
N ARG A 45 9.44 14.28 22.39
CA ARG A 45 9.25 15.38 23.34
C ARG A 45 8.69 16.57 22.58
N SER A 46 7.54 17.07 23.00
CA SER A 46 6.94 18.27 22.41
C SER A 46 6.65 19.30 23.50
N VAL A 47 6.85 20.56 23.15
CA VAL A 47 6.48 21.72 23.98
C VAL A 47 5.70 22.67 23.10
N SER A 48 4.52 23.07 23.54
CA SER A 48 3.67 24.05 22.86
C SER A 48 3.64 25.37 23.64
N TYR A 49 3.72 26.45 22.92
CA TYR A 49 3.74 27.81 23.46
C TYR A 49 2.60 28.63 22.85
N PHE A 50 1.98 29.48 23.66
CA PHE A 50 1.10 30.53 23.16
C PHE A 50 1.86 31.87 23.17
N ASN A 51 1.79 32.59 22.08
CA ASN A 51 2.33 33.96 22.00
C ASN A 51 1.19 34.95 22.21
N GLU A 52 1.07 35.50 23.42
CA GLU A 52 0.26 36.66 23.71
C GLU A 52 1.19 37.84 23.91
N SER A 53 1.06 38.86 23.09
CA SER A 53 1.81 40.13 23.24
C SER A 53 3.35 39.98 23.19
N ASN A 54 3.87 39.13 22.31
CA ASN A 54 5.30 38.80 22.17
C ASN A 54 5.94 38.02 23.36
N GLU A 55 5.16 37.54 24.30
CA GLU A 55 5.65 36.64 25.34
C GLU A 55 5.31 35.19 24.99
N ILE A 56 6.31 34.30 25.12
CA ILE A 56 6.11 32.87 24.97
C ILE A 56 5.65 32.31 26.30
N LYS A 57 4.38 31.87 26.38
CA LYS A 57 3.83 31.22 27.57
C LYS A 57 3.68 29.72 27.33
N LEU A 58 3.98 28.94 28.33
CA LEU A 58 3.67 27.50 28.36
C LEU A 58 2.16 27.30 28.42
N ASN A 59 1.63 26.25 27.80
CA ASN A 59 0.24 25.86 27.94
C ASN A 59 -0.11 25.65 29.41
N ALA A 60 -1.36 25.93 29.79
CA ALA A 60 -1.84 25.67 31.14
C ALA A 60 -1.65 24.17 31.48
N GLY A 61 -0.90 23.88 32.54
CA GLY A 61 -0.55 22.52 32.97
C GLY A 61 0.80 22.00 32.43
N GLU A 62 1.48 22.72 31.54
CA GLU A 62 2.85 22.42 31.17
C GLU A 62 3.80 23.17 32.10
N THR A 63 4.45 22.45 32.99
CA THR A 63 5.54 22.99 33.80
C THR A 63 6.84 22.98 33.02
N ALA A 64 7.80 23.83 33.45
CA ALA A 64 9.17 23.81 32.91
C ALA A 64 9.86 22.43 33.03
N GLU A 65 9.24 21.50 33.68
CA GLU A 65 9.65 20.10 33.85
C GLU A 65 9.31 19.18 32.66
N ALA A 66 8.73 19.69 31.56
CA ALA A 66 8.62 18.96 30.30
C ALA A 66 9.99 18.59 29.67
N ARG A 67 10.98 18.34 30.53
CA ARG A 67 12.32 17.82 30.16
C ARG A 67 12.29 16.33 29.83
N TYR A 68 11.23 15.65 30.23
CA TYR A 68 11.06 14.21 29.98
C TYR A 68 10.28 13.98 28.70
N PRO A 69 10.63 12.92 27.94
CA PRO A 69 9.86 12.54 26.76
C PRO A 69 8.40 12.29 27.15
N LYS A 70 7.45 12.90 26.42
CA LYS A 70 6.02 12.62 26.56
C LYS A 70 5.69 11.17 26.21
N TRP A 71 6.53 10.58 25.36
CA TRP A 71 6.31 9.25 24.83
C TRP A 71 7.66 8.59 24.51
N GLN A 72 7.79 7.34 24.94
CA GLN A 72 8.94 6.49 24.67
C GLN A 72 8.45 5.10 24.28
N TRP A 73 9.18 4.47 23.38
CA TRP A 73 8.92 3.11 22.98
C TRP A 73 10.23 2.40 22.64
N GLU A 74 10.22 1.09 22.82
CA GLU A 74 11.28 0.22 22.36
C GLU A 74 10.72 -1.12 21.93
N SER A 75 11.39 -1.75 20.96
CA SER A 75 11.10 -3.10 20.52
C SER A 75 12.35 -3.84 20.14
N PHE A 76 12.30 -5.15 20.31
CA PHE A 76 13.37 -6.07 20.00
C PHE A 76 12.89 -7.12 19.03
N LEU A 77 13.76 -7.47 18.06
CA LEU A 77 13.57 -8.57 17.15
C LEU A 77 14.80 -9.46 17.18
N VAL A 78 14.61 -10.73 17.50
CA VAL A 78 15.65 -11.75 17.54
C VAL A 78 15.32 -12.81 16.50
N SER A 79 16.28 -13.19 15.69
CA SER A 79 16.06 -14.16 14.61
C SER A 79 17.16 -15.21 14.58
N PHE A 80 16.74 -16.46 14.41
CA PHE A 80 17.61 -17.57 14.02
C PHE A 80 17.22 -18.02 12.63
N TYR A 81 18.18 -18.16 11.74
CA TYR A 81 17.88 -18.53 10.37
C TYR A 81 18.93 -19.49 9.79
N GLY A 82 18.47 -20.32 8.86
CA GLY A 82 19.31 -21.19 8.09
C GLY A 82 18.85 -21.30 6.64
N ARG A 83 19.78 -21.51 5.74
CA ARG A 83 19.51 -21.71 4.32
C ARG A 83 20.43 -22.79 3.76
N ILE A 84 19.87 -23.64 2.94
CA ILE A 84 20.59 -24.66 2.17
C ILE A 84 20.30 -24.39 0.69
N ASN A 85 21.32 -24.14 -0.09
CA ASN A 85 21.29 -24.15 -1.55
C ASN A 85 22.04 -25.36 -2.04
N TYR A 86 21.39 -26.16 -2.86
CA TYR A 86 21.99 -27.34 -3.44
C TYR A 86 21.74 -27.36 -4.94
N SER A 87 22.82 -27.53 -5.70
CA SER A 87 22.70 -27.65 -7.15
C SER A 87 23.39 -28.91 -7.68
N ILE A 88 22.76 -29.51 -8.69
CA ILE A 88 23.23 -30.69 -9.39
C ILE A 88 23.50 -30.31 -10.84
N ALA A 89 24.75 -30.46 -11.29
CA ALA A 89 25.21 -30.19 -12.66
C ALA A 89 24.83 -28.78 -13.16
N SER A 90 24.59 -27.80 -12.26
CA SER A 90 24.07 -26.46 -12.58
C SER A 90 22.69 -26.49 -13.28
N ARG A 91 21.99 -27.62 -13.29
CA ARG A 91 20.70 -27.83 -13.95
C ARG A 91 19.53 -27.78 -12.96
N TYR A 92 19.69 -28.53 -11.87
CA TYR A 92 18.65 -28.66 -10.84
C TYR A 92 19.12 -27.92 -9.61
N LEU A 93 18.40 -26.89 -9.22
CA LEU A 93 18.74 -26.04 -8.09
C LEU A 93 17.63 -26.16 -7.05
N PHE A 94 18.01 -26.44 -5.82
CA PHE A 94 17.11 -26.51 -4.68
C PHE A 94 17.55 -25.49 -3.65
N THR A 95 16.61 -24.72 -3.14
CA THR A 95 16.82 -23.83 -2.01
C THR A 95 15.81 -24.18 -0.93
N PHE A 96 16.28 -24.32 0.29
CA PHE A 96 15.43 -24.45 1.45
C PHE A 96 15.90 -23.44 2.50
N SER A 97 14.98 -22.68 3.08
CA SER A 97 15.30 -21.79 4.19
C SER A 97 14.28 -21.91 5.32
N LEU A 98 14.77 -21.72 6.52
CA LEU A 98 13.98 -21.71 7.73
C LEU A 98 14.40 -20.51 8.57
N ARG A 99 13.44 -19.71 8.98
CA ARG A 99 13.66 -18.55 9.84
C ARG A 99 12.70 -18.60 11.02
N ASN A 100 13.23 -18.37 12.22
CA ASN A 100 12.44 -18.27 13.44
C ASN A 100 12.69 -16.91 14.08
N ASP A 101 11.65 -16.07 14.10
CA ASP A 101 11.71 -14.68 14.53
C ASP A 101 10.94 -14.49 15.83
N GLY A 102 11.58 -13.89 16.83
CA GLY A 102 10.99 -13.55 18.12
C GLY A 102 10.90 -12.05 18.30
N SER A 103 9.69 -11.51 18.42
CA SER A 103 9.43 -10.08 18.60
C SER A 103 8.89 -9.75 19.98
N SER A 104 9.40 -8.67 20.59
CA SER A 104 8.90 -8.15 21.85
C SER A 104 7.53 -7.47 21.75
N ARG A 105 6.99 -7.28 20.55
CA ARG A 105 5.65 -6.72 20.34
C ARG A 105 4.54 -7.67 20.73
N PHE A 106 4.86 -8.96 20.83
CA PHE A 106 3.94 -10.04 21.19
C PHE A 106 4.17 -10.55 22.61
N SER A 107 3.17 -11.22 23.15
CA SER A 107 3.28 -11.88 24.45
C SER A 107 4.34 -12.98 24.45
N PRO A 108 4.84 -13.41 25.61
CA PRO A 108 5.79 -14.53 25.68
C PRO A 108 5.35 -15.79 24.94
N ASP A 109 4.04 -16.05 24.92
CA ASP A 109 3.47 -17.28 24.34
C ASP A 109 3.32 -17.22 22.81
N THR A 110 3.24 -16.02 22.22
CA THR A 110 2.96 -15.81 20.77
C THR A 110 4.09 -15.12 20.02
N ARG A 111 5.18 -14.74 20.68
CA ARG A 111 6.27 -13.93 20.11
C ARG A 111 7.08 -14.59 19.00
N TRP A 112 7.14 -15.92 18.98
CA TRP A 112 7.95 -16.65 18.04
C TRP A 112 7.14 -17.07 16.81
N GLY A 113 7.59 -16.65 15.63
CA GLY A 113 7.06 -17.06 14.34
C GLY A 113 8.08 -17.90 13.56
N LEU A 114 7.65 -19.03 13.03
CA LEU A 114 8.47 -19.92 12.20
C LEU A 114 8.07 -19.78 10.74
N PHE A 115 9.03 -19.43 9.90
CA PHE A 115 8.82 -19.09 8.49
C PHE A 115 9.68 -19.98 7.58
N PRO A 116 9.15 -21.13 7.13
CA PRO A 116 9.80 -22.00 6.17
C PRO A 116 9.62 -21.49 4.75
N SER A 117 10.61 -21.77 3.88
CA SER A 117 10.45 -21.63 2.43
C SER A 117 11.25 -22.66 1.67
N GLY A 118 10.76 -23.04 0.48
CA GLY A 118 11.42 -23.93 -0.42
C GLY A 118 11.27 -23.47 -1.86
N ALA A 119 12.33 -23.65 -2.65
CA ALA A 119 12.32 -23.36 -4.07
C ALA A 119 13.06 -24.44 -4.87
N PHE A 120 12.53 -24.68 -6.05
CA PHE A 120 13.14 -25.54 -7.06
C PHE A 120 13.30 -24.74 -8.36
N ALA A 121 14.45 -24.86 -8.99
CA ALA A 121 14.65 -24.32 -10.33
C ALA A 121 15.31 -25.37 -11.22
N TRP A 122 14.78 -25.48 -12.45
CA TRP A 122 15.31 -26.34 -13.48
C TRP A 122 15.83 -25.49 -14.63
N ASN A 123 17.14 -25.52 -14.82
CA ASN A 123 17.79 -24.84 -15.93
C ASN A 123 17.73 -25.72 -17.19
N ILE A 124 16.62 -25.66 -17.90
CA ILE A 124 16.29 -26.50 -19.05
C ILE A 124 17.29 -26.25 -20.19
N LYS A 125 17.85 -25.05 -20.29
CA LYS A 125 18.87 -24.72 -21.30
C LYS A 125 20.11 -25.59 -21.20
N GLU A 126 20.47 -26.05 -20.01
CA GLU A 126 21.65 -26.90 -19.78
C GLU A 126 21.40 -28.38 -20.09
N GLU A 127 20.18 -28.76 -20.45
CA GLU A 127 19.88 -30.15 -20.85
C GLU A 127 20.44 -30.49 -22.23
N GLY A 128 20.87 -31.74 -22.40
CA GLY A 128 21.52 -32.20 -23.62
C GLY A 128 20.71 -31.95 -24.91
N PHE A 129 19.38 -31.97 -24.83
CA PHE A 129 18.51 -31.71 -26.00
C PHE A 129 18.40 -30.21 -26.36
N LEU A 130 18.76 -29.31 -25.44
CA LEU A 130 18.62 -27.86 -25.66
C LEU A 130 19.95 -27.10 -25.62
N LYS A 131 21.01 -27.71 -25.03
CA LYS A 131 22.29 -27.06 -24.78
C LYS A 131 22.91 -26.46 -26.04
N ASP A 132 22.86 -27.20 -27.16
CA ASP A 132 23.46 -26.78 -28.42
C ASP A 132 22.54 -25.93 -29.32
N VAL A 133 21.31 -25.68 -28.90
CA VAL A 133 20.35 -24.85 -29.66
C VAL A 133 20.71 -23.38 -29.47
N LYS A 134 21.44 -22.81 -30.46
CA LYS A 134 21.91 -21.41 -30.42
C LYS A 134 20.81 -20.33 -30.38
N LYS A 135 19.60 -20.67 -30.83
CA LYS A 135 18.48 -19.73 -30.83
C LYS A 135 17.89 -19.51 -29.44
N VAL A 136 18.10 -20.46 -28.53
CA VAL A 136 17.65 -20.37 -27.11
C VAL A 136 18.90 -20.12 -26.28
N SER A 137 19.01 -18.95 -25.66
CA SER A 137 20.11 -18.56 -24.79
C SER A 137 19.83 -18.89 -23.31
N GLN A 138 18.56 -18.81 -22.93
CA GLN A 138 18.10 -19.14 -21.59
C GLN A 138 16.72 -19.81 -21.63
N LEU A 139 16.53 -20.84 -20.82
CA LEU A 139 15.21 -21.39 -20.50
C LEU A 139 15.31 -22.03 -19.11
N LYS A 140 14.59 -21.47 -18.15
CA LYS A 140 14.61 -21.90 -16.76
C LYS A 140 13.20 -21.93 -16.20
N PHE A 141 12.79 -23.04 -15.64
CA PHE A 141 11.57 -23.19 -14.90
C PHE A 141 11.82 -22.96 -13.40
N ARG A 142 10.90 -22.31 -12.71
CA ARG A 142 10.97 -22.02 -11.27
C ARG A 142 9.66 -22.38 -10.59
N LEU A 143 9.79 -22.96 -9.40
CA LEU A 143 8.69 -23.27 -8.49
C LEU A 143 9.11 -22.89 -7.08
N SER A 144 8.29 -22.15 -6.34
CA SER A 144 8.59 -21.85 -4.95
C SER A 144 7.32 -21.78 -4.09
N ALA A 145 7.50 -22.09 -2.82
CA ALA A 145 6.51 -21.88 -1.79
C ALA A 145 7.23 -21.39 -0.53
N GLY A 146 6.63 -20.39 0.16
CA GLY A 146 7.22 -19.86 1.36
C GLY A 146 6.22 -19.10 2.22
N MET A 147 6.55 -19.04 3.51
CA MET A 147 5.79 -18.31 4.51
C MET A 147 6.61 -17.12 5.00
N THR A 148 5.97 -15.96 5.14
CA THR A 148 6.54 -14.74 5.72
C THR A 148 5.65 -14.23 6.84
N GLY A 149 6.25 -13.63 7.87
CA GLY A 149 5.55 -13.00 8.97
C GLY A 149 5.57 -11.48 8.89
N GLN A 150 4.49 -10.86 9.31
CA GLN A 150 4.35 -9.41 9.41
C GLN A 150 4.03 -9.03 10.84
N GLN A 151 4.70 -8.01 11.36
CA GLN A 151 4.48 -7.41 12.68
C GLN A 151 4.21 -5.90 12.64
N ASP A 152 4.31 -5.28 11.46
CA ASP A 152 4.02 -3.85 11.31
C ASP A 152 2.51 -3.60 11.50
N GLY A 153 2.18 -2.46 12.08
CA GLY A 153 0.80 -2.18 12.49
C GLY A 153 0.47 -2.59 13.92
N ILE A 154 1.31 -3.39 14.58
CA ILE A 154 1.17 -3.73 16.01
C ILE A 154 1.99 -2.75 16.84
N GLY A 155 1.35 -2.10 17.81
CA GLY A 155 2.07 -1.27 18.77
C GLY A 155 3.01 -2.10 19.66
N GLU A 156 4.13 -1.51 20.09
CA GLU A 156 5.20 -2.20 20.83
C GLU A 156 4.72 -2.90 22.13
N TYR A 157 3.54 -2.51 22.62
CA TYR A 157 2.97 -3.02 23.86
C TYR A 157 1.50 -3.43 23.70
N ALA A 158 1.06 -3.79 22.50
CA ALA A 158 -0.34 -4.09 22.20
C ALA A 158 -0.90 -5.28 22.98
N HIS A 159 -0.03 -6.23 23.37
CA HIS A 159 -0.37 -7.41 24.15
C HIS A 159 -0.55 -7.12 25.65
N LEU A 160 -0.26 -5.88 26.12
CA LEU A 160 -0.36 -5.51 27.54
C LEU A 160 -1.66 -4.76 27.82
N SER A 161 -2.26 -5.07 28.97
CA SER A 161 -3.36 -4.28 29.52
C SER A 161 -2.89 -2.86 29.84
N ARG A 162 -3.57 -1.87 29.32
CA ARG A 162 -3.27 -0.45 29.54
C ARG A 162 -4.47 0.27 30.11
N TYR A 163 -4.19 1.26 30.94
CA TYR A 163 -5.18 2.16 31.49
C TYR A 163 -4.96 3.56 30.92
N GLY A 164 -6.01 4.16 30.39
CA GLY A 164 -6.04 5.55 29.97
C GLY A 164 -6.77 6.42 30.98
N LEU A 165 -6.21 7.59 31.32
CA LEU A 165 -6.98 8.59 32.06
C LEU A 165 -7.93 9.27 31.07
N SER A 166 -9.23 9.23 31.36
CA SER A 166 -10.20 10.02 30.59
C SER A 166 -9.89 11.51 30.75
N THR A 167 -9.84 12.22 29.63
CA THR A 167 -9.71 13.69 29.59
C THR A 167 -10.99 14.37 29.13
N ASP A 168 -12.01 13.59 28.76
CA ASP A 168 -13.30 14.07 28.33
C ASP A 168 -14.17 14.42 29.53
N VAL A 169 -14.66 15.65 29.59
CA VAL A 169 -15.54 16.13 30.66
C VAL A 169 -16.84 15.32 30.81
N TYR A 170 -17.28 14.64 29.74
CA TYR A 170 -18.45 13.75 29.78
C TYR A 170 -18.15 12.36 30.32
N GLN A 171 -16.86 12.01 30.51
CA GLN A 171 -16.40 10.75 31.06
C GLN A 171 -15.88 10.89 32.49
N GLN A 172 -16.39 11.84 33.24
CA GLN A 172 -16.09 12.02 34.66
C GLN A 172 -17.07 11.24 35.50
N TYR A 173 -16.59 10.74 36.62
CA TYR A 173 -17.41 10.08 37.65
C TYR A 173 -17.62 11.01 38.84
N PHE A 174 -18.85 11.05 39.37
CA PHE A 174 -19.16 11.79 40.57
C PHE A 174 -18.71 11.03 41.81
N MET A 175 -17.75 11.57 42.54
CA MET A 175 -17.13 10.97 43.70
C MET A 175 -17.59 11.63 45.03
N GLY A 176 -18.87 11.93 45.14
CA GLY A 176 -19.47 12.51 46.31
C GLY A 176 -18.90 13.89 46.65
N SER A 177 -18.31 14.05 47.88
CA SER A 177 -17.73 15.32 48.33
C SER A 177 -16.58 15.84 47.47
N ASN A 178 -15.95 14.96 46.67
CA ASN A 178 -14.85 15.31 45.77
C ASN A 178 -15.32 15.78 44.39
N GLY A 179 -16.64 15.80 44.12
CA GLY A 179 -17.21 16.22 42.84
C GLY A 179 -16.91 15.25 41.70
N PHE A 180 -16.94 15.77 40.48
CA PHE A 180 -16.60 15.01 39.27
C PHE A 180 -15.08 14.83 39.12
N GLN A 181 -14.65 13.58 38.92
CA GLN A 181 -13.25 13.21 38.79
C GLN A 181 -13.02 12.40 37.51
N PHE A 182 -11.87 12.62 36.87
CA PHE A 182 -11.40 11.77 35.77
C PHE A 182 -10.96 10.41 36.31
N MET A 183 -11.35 9.36 35.63
CA MET A 183 -11.05 7.98 36.01
C MET A 183 -10.12 7.31 35.05
N TRP A 184 -9.27 6.43 35.56
CA TRP A 184 -8.49 5.52 34.76
C TRP A 184 -9.38 4.37 34.27
N THR A 185 -9.48 4.21 32.93
CA THR A 185 -10.27 3.15 32.31
C THR A 185 -9.35 2.17 31.58
N PRO A 186 -9.57 0.85 31.73
CA PRO A 186 -8.79 -0.13 30.98
C PRO A 186 -9.17 -0.09 29.48
N GLY A 187 -8.16 -0.11 28.62
CA GLY A 187 -8.34 -0.34 27.18
C GLY A 187 -8.58 -1.82 26.89
N ALA A 188 -9.31 -2.10 25.81
CA ALA A 188 -9.40 -3.45 25.28
C ALA A 188 -8.05 -3.89 24.71
N TYR A 189 -7.65 -5.15 24.98
CA TYR A 189 -6.42 -5.72 24.44
C TYR A 189 -6.61 -7.22 24.22
N ASP A 190 -5.82 -7.76 23.29
CA ASP A 190 -5.75 -9.20 23.04
C ASP A 190 -4.39 -9.73 23.53
N PRO A 191 -4.36 -10.55 24.60
CA PRO A 191 -3.12 -11.14 25.08
C PRO A 191 -2.52 -12.19 24.13
N ASN A 192 -3.33 -12.70 23.18
CA ASN A 192 -2.94 -13.73 22.22
C ASN A 192 -2.59 -13.16 20.84
N ILE A 193 -2.44 -11.85 20.73
CA ILE A 193 -2.03 -11.22 19.48
C ILE A 193 -0.73 -11.84 18.98
N LYS A 194 -0.69 -12.19 17.68
CA LYS A 194 0.39 -12.96 17.05
C LYS A 194 0.75 -12.42 15.67
N TRP A 195 1.76 -13.03 15.07
CA TRP A 195 2.21 -12.71 13.73
C TRP A 195 1.08 -12.88 12.71
N GLU A 196 0.92 -11.89 11.87
CA GLU A 196 0.21 -12.02 10.60
C GLU A 196 1.08 -12.82 9.64
N THR A 197 0.55 -13.82 8.96
CA THR A 197 1.32 -14.74 8.12
C THR A 197 0.84 -14.72 6.68
N THR A 198 1.80 -14.63 5.74
CA THR A 198 1.52 -14.73 4.31
C THR A 198 2.21 -15.96 3.73
N THR A 199 1.41 -16.88 3.19
CA THR A 199 1.89 -18.02 2.42
C THR A 199 1.81 -17.70 0.94
N THR A 200 2.94 -17.78 0.26
CA THR A 200 3.06 -17.49 -1.17
C THR A 200 3.45 -18.76 -1.94
N TYR A 201 2.73 -19.03 -3.02
CA TYR A 201 3.10 -20.02 -4.05
C TYR A 201 3.42 -19.27 -5.34
N ASN A 202 4.50 -19.63 -5.99
CA ASN A 202 4.91 -19.01 -7.25
C ASN A 202 5.41 -20.08 -8.23
N VAL A 203 5.00 -19.94 -9.49
CA VAL A 203 5.54 -20.69 -10.63
C VAL A 203 5.97 -19.72 -11.71
N GLY A 204 7.17 -19.89 -12.26
CA GLY A 204 7.73 -18.97 -13.23
C GLY A 204 8.58 -19.63 -14.30
N ILE A 205 8.72 -18.94 -15.41
CA ILE A 205 9.59 -19.30 -16.53
C ILE A 205 10.44 -18.09 -16.90
N ASP A 206 11.76 -18.26 -16.91
CA ASP A 206 12.70 -17.30 -17.48
C ASP A 206 13.11 -17.78 -18.86
N PHE A 207 13.15 -16.89 -19.84
CA PHE A 207 13.55 -17.23 -21.21
C PHE A 207 14.49 -16.19 -21.82
N GLY A 208 15.32 -16.66 -22.73
CA GLY A 208 16.21 -15.83 -23.55
C GLY A 208 16.34 -16.43 -24.94
N PHE A 209 16.26 -15.60 -25.96
CA PHE A 209 16.35 -16.01 -27.35
C PHE A 209 17.30 -15.11 -28.15
N LEU A 210 17.87 -15.69 -29.25
CA LEU A 210 18.68 -14.98 -30.23
C LEU A 210 19.93 -14.30 -29.63
N GLY A 211 20.60 -14.97 -28.68
CA GLY A 211 21.76 -14.41 -27.97
C GLY A 211 21.36 -13.23 -27.07
N ASP A 212 20.30 -13.41 -26.29
CA ASP A 212 19.73 -12.47 -25.34
C ASP A 212 19.15 -11.17 -25.96
N ARG A 213 18.87 -11.21 -27.28
CA ARG A 213 18.13 -10.08 -27.90
C ARG A 213 16.67 -10.03 -27.49
N ILE A 214 16.11 -11.11 -27.02
CA ILE A 214 14.78 -11.20 -26.45
C ILE A 214 14.95 -11.95 -25.12
N THR A 215 14.73 -11.28 -24.01
CA THR A 215 14.78 -11.88 -22.67
C THR A 215 13.53 -11.50 -21.88
N GLY A 216 13.11 -12.39 -21.00
CA GLY A 216 11.95 -12.09 -20.16
C GLY A 216 11.66 -13.19 -19.17
N ASN A 217 10.67 -12.93 -18.38
CA ASN A 217 10.08 -13.89 -17.46
C ASN A 217 8.56 -13.74 -17.41
N VAL A 218 7.90 -14.82 -17.05
CA VAL A 218 6.47 -14.84 -16.69
C VAL A 218 6.34 -15.63 -15.41
N ASP A 219 5.65 -15.05 -14.44
CA ASP A 219 5.40 -15.61 -13.13
C ASP A 219 3.91 -15.61 -12.84
N ALA A 220 3.38 -16.69 -12.27
CA ALA A 220 2.05 -16.74 -11.69
C ALA A 220 2.16 -17.00 -10.19
N TYR A 221 1.42 -16.25 -9.40
CA TYR A 221 1.48 -16.36 -7.95
C TYR A 221 0.10 -16.44 -7.29
N LEU A 222 0.10 -17.05 -6.13
CA LEU A 222 -1.02 -17.06 -5.19
C LEU A 222 -0.47 -16.75 -3.80
N ARG A 223 -1.00 -15.70 -3.15
CA ARG A 223 -0.69 -15.29 -1.79
C ARG A 223 -1.93 -15.38 -0.93
N ASN A 224 -1.85 -16.12 0.16
CA ASN A 224 -2.87 -16.16 1.18
C ASN A 224 -2.29 -15.52 2.45
N THR A 225 -2.89 -14.46 2.91
CA THR A 225 -2.54 -13.80 4.17
C THR A 225 -3.60 -14.17 5.20
N ASP A 226 -3.16 -14.78 6.28
CA ASP A 226 -3.99 -15.22 7.38
C ASP A 226 -3.62 -14.45 8.65
N ASP A 227 -4.53 -14.47 9.61
CA ASP A 227 -4.34 -13.79 10.89
C ASP A 227 -4.13 -12.27 10.75
N LEU A 228 -4.80 -11.64 9.76
CA LEU A 228 -4.77 -10.19 9.56
C LEU A 228 -5.16 -9.47 10.84
N LEU A 229 -4.38 -8.46 11.17
CA LEU A 229 -4.68 -7.56 12.28
C LEU A 229 -5.83 -6.63 11.93
N ASN A 230 -6.88 -6.70 12.71
CA ASN A 230 -8.06 -5.88 12.53
C ASN A 230 -8.63 -5.41 13.87
N SER A 231 -9.17 -4.19 13.89
CA SER A 231 -9.92 -3.67 15.02
C SER A 231 -11.37 -4.11 14.89
N VAL A 232 -11.78 -5.06 15.71
CA VAL A 232 -13.15 -5.56 15.75
C VAL A 232 -13.92 -4.96 16.92
N LEU A 233 -15.24 -4.84 16.73
CA LEU A 233 -16.15 -4.36 17.80
C LEU A 233 -16.16 -5.37 18.95
N THR A 234 -16.03 -4.87 20.17
CA THR A 234 -16.23 -5.68 21.37
C THR A 234 -17.73 -5.80 21.68
N PRO A 235 -18.20 -6.95 22.22
CA PRO A 235 -19.58 -7.07 22.67
C PRO A 235 -19.92 -5.98 23.68
N MET A 236 -21.11 -5.40 23.56
CA MET A 236 -21.56 -4.32 24.42
C MET A 236 -21.55 -4.75 25.89
N GLY A 237 -20.92 -3.96 26.75
CA GLY A 237 -20.80 -4.23 28.18
C GLY A 237 -19.67 -5.21 28.57
N SER A 238 -18.95 -5.77 27.62
CA SER A 238 -17.83 -6.69 27.91
C SER A 238 -16.51 -5.96 28.16
N ASN A 239 -16.37 -4.72 27.71
CA ASN A 239 -15.17 -3.91 27.86
C ASN A 239 -15.53 -2.42 27.91
N PHE A 240 -14.63 -1.58 28.43
CA PHE A 240 -14.75 -0.13 28.39
C PHE A 240 -14.44 0.44 26.99
N GLY A 241 -13.60 -0.25 26.20
CA GLY A 241 -13.34 0.09 24.80
C GLY A 241 -14.35 -0.56 23.87
N ASN A 242 -14.73 0.15 22.81
CA ASN A 242 -15.69 -0.35 21.81
C ASN A 242 -15.03 -1.28 20.78
N THR A 243 -13.70 -1.28 20.70
CA THR A 243 -12.93 -2.08 19.74
C THR A 243 -11.72 -2.72 20.40
N VAL A 244 -11.32 -3.88 19.88
CA VAL A 244 -10.06 -4.55 20.22
C VAL A 244 -9.30 -4.88 18.95
N LEU A 245 -7.99 -4.64 18.95
CA LEU A 245 -7.09 -5.08 17.90
C LEU A 245 -6.76 -6.56 18.13
N THR A 246 -7.08 -7.41 17.17
CA THR A 246 -6.86 -8.86 17.24
C THR A 246 -6.59 -9.45 15.86
N ASN A 247 -6.04 -10.67 15.83
CA ASN A 247 -5.81 -11.40 14.58
C ASN A 247 -7.12 -12.09 14.14
N VAL A 248 -7.83 -11.40 13.26
CA VAL A 248 -9.08 -11.92 12.70
C VAL A 248 -9.25 -11.43 11.28
N GLY A 249 -9.12 -12.30 10.36
CA GLY A 249 -9.25 -11.97 8.95
C GLY A 249 -8.26 -12.71 8.09
N SER A 250 -8.61 -12.86 6.83
CA SER A 250 -7.75 -13.44 5.81
C SER A 250 -8.00 -12.76 4.48
N MET A 251 -6.96 -12.70 3.67
CA MET A 251 -6.98 -12.09 2.35
C MET A 251 -6.25 -12.99 1.34
N GLN A 252 -6.74 -13.03 0.13
CA GLN A 252 -6.10 -13.71 -0.97
C GLN A 252 -5.74 -12.70 -2.05
N ASN A 253 -4.49 -12.78 -2.53
CA ASN A 253 -4.03 -12.05 -3.71
C ASN A 253 -3.43 -13.06 -4.69
N LYS A 254 -3.85 -12.99 -5.95
CA LYS A 254 -3.31 -13.82 -7.03
C LYS A 254 -3.04 -12.97 -8.26
N GLY A 255 -2.07 -13.36 -9.06
CA GLY A 255 -1.73 -12.58 -10.23
C GLY A 255 -0.77 -13.26 -11.17
N ILE A 256 -0.54 -12.57 -12.28
CA ILE A 256 0.45 -12.92 -13.29
C ILE A 256 1.33 -11.69 -13.52
N GLU A 257 2.62 -11.89 -13.38
CA GLU A 257 3.65 -10.88 -13.62
C GLU A 257 4.46 -11.28 -14.84
N PHE A 258 4.82 -10.31 -15.66
CA PHE A 258 5.74 -10.55 -16.77
C PHE A 258 6.70 -9.38 -16.94
N ALA A 259 7.90 -9.69 -17.42
CA ALA A 259 8.84 -8.72 -17.92
C ALA A 259 9.40 -9.22 -19.25
N LEU A 260 9.51 -8.30 -20.21
CA LEU A 260 10.06 -8.55 -21.52
C LEU A 260 11.05 -7.44 -21.89
N ASN A 261 12.26 -7.82 -22.26
CA ASN A 261 13.25 -6.91 -22.80
C ASN A 261 13.64 -7.37 -24.21
N VAL A 262 13.54 -6.46 -25.17
CA VAL A 262 13.85 -6.73 -26.58
C VAL A 262 14.89 -5.74 -27.06
N ILE A 263 15.90 -6.25 -27.78
CA ILE A 263 16.93 -5.47 -28.46
C ILE A 263 16.72 -5.63 -29.98
N PRO A 264 15.77 -4.87 -30.60
CA PRO A 264 15.46 -5.02 -32.02
C PRO A 264 16.62 -4.67 -32.92
N VAL A 265 17.40 -3.65 -32.54
CA VAL A 265 18.54 -3.16 -33.31
C VAL A 265 19.79 -3.15 -32.44
N GLN A 266 20.81 -3.82 -32.93
CA GLN A 266 22.16 -3.83 -32.33
C GLN A 266 23.21 -3.90 -33.45
N THR A 267 23.80 -2.74 -33.74
CA THR A 267 24.87 -2.58 -34.72
C THR A 267 26.02 -1.79 -34.10
N ASN A 268 27.07 -1.52 -34.83
CA ASN A 268 28.17 -0.68 -34.30
C ASN A 268 27.71 0.76 -33.97
N ASP A 269 26.74 1.29 -34.72
CA ASP A 269 26.27 2.66 -34.57
C ASP A 269 24.96 2.77 -33.81
N TRP A 270 24.09 1.77 -33.90
CA TRP A 270 22.73 1.79 -33.34
C TRP A 270 22.55 0.72 -32.29
N HIS A 271 21.99 1.10 -31.16
CA HIS A 271 21.49 0.18 -30.14
C HIS A 271 20.13 0.64 -29.66
N LEU A 272 19.09 -0.18 -29.87
CA LEU A 272 17.73 0.05 -29.37
C LEU A 272 17.37 -1.06 -28.39
N SER A 273 16.98 -0.71 -27.18
CA SER A 273 16.43 -1.60 -26.18
C SER A 273 15.05 -1.12 -25.76
N ILE A 274 14.09 -2.04 -25.71
CA ILE A 274 12.71 -1.80 -25.29
C ILE A 274 12.39 -2.79 -24.17
N GLY A 275 12.09 -2.28 -22.98
CA GLY A 275 11.65 -3.05 -21.84
C GLY A 275 10.18 -2.77 -21.54
N VAL A 276 9.41 -3.84 -21.35
CA VAL A 276 8.01 -3.78 -20.90
C VAL A 276 7.84 -4.72 -19.72
N ASN A 277 7.14 -4.29 -18.69
CA ASN A 277 6.71 -5.15 -17.63
C ASN A 277 5.23 -4.91 -17.31
N GLY A 278 4.61 -5.89 -16.67
CA GLY A 278 3.22 -5.73 -16.27
C GLY A 278 2.82 -6.79 -15.24
N THR A 279 1.82 -6.43 -14.44
CA THR A 279 1.23 -7.27 -13.40
C THR A 279 -0.28 -7.19 -13.49
N PHE A 280 -0.91 -8.32 -13.74
CA PHE A 280 -2.33 -8.53 -13.53
C PHE A 280 -2.53 -9.07 -12.13
N GLN A 281 -3.45 -8.48 -11.35
CA GLN A 281 -3.73 -8.94 -10.00
C GLN A 281 -5.22 -8.92 -9.69
N ASP A 282 -5.60 -9.80 -8.73
CA ASP A 282 -6.93 -9.86 -8.13
C ASP A 282 -6.75 -10.10 -6.62
N THR A 283 -7.32 -9.22 -5.82
CA THR A 283 -7.22 -9.24 -4.36
C THR A 283 -8.60 -9.23 -3.74
N LYS A 284 -8.83 -10.09 -2.75
CA LYS A 284 -10.11 -10.13 -2.02
C LYS A 284 -9.95 -10.57 -0.58
N PHE A 285 -10.83 -10.10 0.27
CA PHE A 285 -10.99 -10.66 1.61
C PHE A 285 -11.65 -12.03 1.53
N THR A 286 -11.13 -12.98 2.28
CA THR A 286 -11.69 -14.33 2.43
C THR A 286 -12.30 -14.53 3.81
N LYS A 287 -11.92 -13.69 4.81
CA LYS A 287 -12.48 -13.68 6.15
C LYS A 287 -12.28 -12.29 6.77
N LEU A 288 -13.23 -11.80 7.58
CA LEU A 288 -13.15 -10.50 8.25
C LEU A 288 -13.53 -10.53 9.74
N ASN A 289 -14.22 -11.56 10.20
CA ASN A 289 -14.68 -11.69 11.57
C ASN A 289 -14.48 -13.12 12.11
N ALA A 290 -14.70 -13.30 13.39
CA ALA A 290 -14.56 -14.61 14.05
C ALA A 290 -15.76 -15.54 13.81
N THR A 291 -16.90 -15.02 13.34
CA THR A 291 -18.18 -15.76 13.22
C THR A 291 -18.44 -16.30 11.82
N ASP A 292 -17.53 -16.10 10.85
CA ASP A 292 -17.68 -16.49 9.44
C ASP A 292 -18.99 -15.94 8.81
N ASP A 293 -19.37 -14.73 9.19
CA ASP A 293 -20.53 -14.01 8.64
C ASP A 293 -20.07 -13.16 7.46
N ASP A 294 -20.38 -13.59 6.25
CA ASP A 294 -20.02 -12.89 5.00
C ASP A 294 -20.77 -11.57 4.80
N SER A 295 -21.84 -11.33 5.55
CA SER A 295 -22.58 -10.06 5.53
C SER A 295 -21.90 -8.97 6.35
N TYR A 296 -20.98 -9.35 7.25
CA TYR A 296 -20.22 -8.41 8.05
C TYR A 296 -19.30 -7.56 7.19
N TYR A 297 -19.29 -6.27 7.45
CA TYR A 297 -18.40 -5.34 6.76
C TYR A 297 -17.84 -4.27 7.70
N ILE A 298 -16.71 -3.69 7.30
CA ILE A 298 -16.05 -2.58 7.98
C ILE A 298 -16.09 -1.37 7.06
N GLN A 299 -16.68 -0.27 7.51
CA GLN A 299 -16.75 0.97 6.74
C GLN A 299 -15.36 1.58 6.56
N THR A 300 -15.06 2.01 5.33
CA THR A 300 -13.79 2.61 4.92
C THR A 300 -14.04 3.76 3.95
N SER A 301 -12.98 4.38 3.45
CA SER A 301 -13.07 5.42 2.42
C SER A 301 -13.97 6.58 2.86
N GLY A 302 -13.61 7.19 4.00
CA GLY A 302 -14.33 8.34 4.54
C GLY A 302 -14.26 9.53 3.59
N ILE A 303 -15.37 10.26 3.43
CA ILE A 303 -15.47 11.48 2.63
C ILE A 303 -15.58 12.73 3.49
N SER A 304 -15.31 13.90 2.91
CA SER A 304 -15.29 15.18 3.66
C SER A 304 -16.66 15.72 4.06
N HIS A 305 -17.74 15.05 3.67
CA HIS A 305 -19.12 15.48 3.93
C HIS A 305 -19.53 15.48 5.41
N GLY A 306 -18.73 14.93 6.30
CA GLY A 306 -19.01 14.91 7.73
C GLY A 306 -18.65 13.60 8.41
N THR A 307 -18.75 13.61 9.73
CA THR A 307 -18.39 12.45 10.55
C THR A 307 -19.29 11.25 10.25
N GLY A 308 -18.68 10.09 10.00
CA GLY A 308 -19.41 8.85 9.71
C GLY A 308 -19.83 8.68 8.25
N SER A 309 -19.37 9.54 7.35
CA SER A 309 -19.67 9.45 5.91
C SER A 309 -18.61 8.61 5.20
N TYR A 310 -18.99 7.41 4.76
CA TYR A 310 -18.11 6.43 4.10
C TYR A 310 -18.70 5.98 2.77
N VAL A 311 -17.86 5.89 1.74
CA VAL A 311 -18.21 5.39 0.40
C VAL A 311 -17.63 4.01 0.11
N GLY A 312 -16.78 3.47 0.98
CA GLY A 312 -16.16 2.17 0.82
C GLY A 312 -16.42 1.25 2.00
N ARG A 313 -16.17 -0.02 1.79
CA ARG A 313 -16.14 -1.03 2.86
C ARG A 313 -15.21 -2.18 2.56
N HIS A 314 -14.70 -2.81 3.60
CA HIS A 314 -14.11 -4.14 3.53
C HIS A 314 -15.22 -5.16 3.77
N GLN A 315 -15.35 -6.13 2.88
CA GLN A 315 -16.31 -7.23 2.98
C GLN A 315 -15.74 -8.49 2.35
N VAL A 316 -16.12 -9.66 2.86
CA VAL A 316 -15.73 -10.95 2.31
C VAL A 316 -16.19 -11.06 0.85
N GLY A 317 -15.30 -11.59 -0.01
CA GLY A 317 -15.53 -11.74 -1.44
C GLY A 317 -15.16 -10.53 -2.30
N TYR A 318 -14.91 -9.36 -1.70
CA TYR A 318 -14.58 -8.13 -2.40
C TYR A 318 -13.14 -7.68 -2.14
N ALA A 319 -12.64 -6.81 -3.02
CA ALA A 319 -11.33 -6.18 -2.89
C ALA A 319 -11.30 -5.20 -1.70
N PRO A 320 -10.12 -4.93 -1.10
CA PRO A 320 -9.97 -3.86 -0.12
C PRO A 320 -10.48 -2.54 -0.64
N TYR A 321 -11.20 -1.79 0.22
CA TYR A 321 -11.75 -0.46 -0.08
C TYR A 321 -12.79 -0.44 -1.22
N SER A 322 -13.49 -1.56 -1.50
CA SER A 322 -14.56 -1.61 -2.51
C SER A 322 -15.64 -0.56 -2.22
N TYR A 323 -16.04 0.16 -3.26
CA TYR A 323 -17.01 1.25 -3.15
C TYR A 323 -18.44 0.75 -3.08
N TRP A 324 -19.18 1.27 -2.11
CA TRP A 324 -20.60 1.00 -1.91
C TRP A 324 -21.36 2.31 -1.94
N VAL A 325 -22.01 2.56 -3.07
CA VAL A 325 -22.63 3.83 -3.42
C VAL A 325 -23.98 3.63 -4.07
N PHE A 326 -24.77 4.69 -4.15
CA PHE A 326 -26.06 4.69 -4.85
C PHE A 326 -25.84 4.81 -6.36
N LYS A 327 -26.68 4.10 -7.12
CA LYS A 327 -26.69 4.19 -8.58
C LYS A 327 -27.48 5.42 -9.02
N GLN A 328 -26.80 6.39 -9.65
CA GLN A 328 -27.37 7.64 -10.11
C GLN A 328 -28.39 7.45 -11.24
N LEU A 329 -29.49 8.22 -11.20
CA LEU A 329 -30.40 8.38 -12.34
C LEU A 329 -30.02 9.60 -13.17
N TYR A 330 -30.21 9.50 -14.49
CA TYR A 330 -29.87 10.52 -15.46
C TYR A 330 -31.11 10.94 -16.26
N ASP A 331 -31.14 12.20 -16.71
CA ASP A 331 -32.14 12.71 -17.64
C ASP A 331 -31.86 12.27 -19.09
N GLU A 332 -32.73 12.65 -20.02
CA GLU A 332 -32.61 12.35 -21.45
C GLU A 332 -31.33 12.96 -22.10
N ASN A 333 -30.73 13.96 -21.48
CA ASN A 333 -29.50 14.61 -21.93
C ASN A 333 -28.25 14.02 -21.30
N GLY A 334 -28.39 13.00 -20.42
CA GLY A 334 -27.29 12.38 -19.69
C GLY A 334 -26.82 13.19 -18.49
N MET A 335 -27.59 14.17 -18.03
CA MET A 335 -27.29 14.92 -16.80
C MET A 335 -27.82 14.17 -15.58
N PRO A 336 -27.07 14.11 -14.47
CA PRO A 336 -27.54 13.45 -13.26
C PRO A 336 -28.73 14.21 -12.67
N ILE A 337 -29.76 13.46 -12.31
CA ILE A 337 -30.96 14.03 -11.65
C ILE A 337 -30.66 14.13 -10.15
N GLN A 338 -30.78 15.34 -9.60
CA GLN A 338 -30.46 15.62 -8.22
C GLN A 338 -31.29 14.76 -7.25
N ASN A 339 -30.62 14.08 -6.31
CA ASN A 339 -31.22 13.18 -5.30
C ASN A 339 -32.11 12.06 -5.85
N ALA A 340 -31.89 11.65 -7.09
CA ALA A 340 -32.62 10.54 -7.70
C ALA A 340 -31.68 9.36 -7.96
N PHE A 341 -32.02 8.21 -7.38
CA PHE A 341 -31.24 6.99 -7.44
C PHE A 341 -32.11 5.81 -7.84
N VAL A 342 -31.49 4.74 -8.29
CA VAL A 342 -32.16 3.50 -8.63
C VAL A 342 -32.51 2.78 -7.33
N ASP A 343 -33.78 2.43 -7.15
CA ASP A 343 -34.26 1.52 -6.13
C ASP A 343 -33.87 0.10 -6.57
N LEU A 344 -32.82 -0.45 -5.95
CA LEU A 344 -32.23 -1.72 -6.37
C LEU A 344 -32.92 -2.94 -5.76
N ASN A 345 -33.56 -2.75 -4.61
CA ASN A 345 -34.30 -3.82 -3.92
C ASN A 345 -35.82 -3.77 -4.23
N GLU A 346 -36.30 -2.74 -4.98
CA GLU A 346 -37.66 -2.54 -5.41
C GLU A 346 -38.68 -2.40 -4.24
N ASP A 347 -38.24 -1.86 -3.08
CA ASP A 347 -39.11 -1.68 -1.91
C ASP A 347 -39.83 -0.32 -1.89
N GLY A 348 -39.53 0.58 -2.83
CA GLY A 348 -40.11 1.90 -2.97
C GLY A 348 -39.48 2.96 -2.07
N VAL A 349 -38.37 2.66 -1.37
CA VAL A 349 -37.70 3.56 -0.44
C VAL A 349 -36.20 3.56 -0.69
N ILE A 350 -35.63 4.66 -1.10
CA ILE A 350 -34.18 4.77 -1.24
C ILE A 350 -33.51 4.84 0.14
N ASN A 351 -32.68 3.85 0.43
CA ASN A 351 -31.95 3.74 1.69
C ASN A 351 -30.61 2.98 1.50
N ASN A 352 -29.89 2.65 2.58
CA ASN A 352 -28.58 2.01 2.49
C ASN A 352 -28.61 0.61 1.84
N ASP A 353 -29.77 -0.02 1.75
CA ASP A 353 -29.93 -1.35 1.13
C ASP A 353 -29.90 -1.26 -0.41
N ASP A 354 -30.04 -0.04 -0.98
CA ASP A 354 -29.90 0.25 -2.42
C ASP A 354 -28.48 0.54 -2.84
N LYS A 355 -27.51 0.51 -1.91
CA LYS A 355 -26.11 0.64 -2.27
C LYS A 355 -25.59 -0.64 -2.89
N TYR A 356 -24.79 -0.50 -3.93
CA TYR A 356 -24.16 -1.61 -4.63
C TYR A 356 -22.63 -1.45 -4.71
N CYS A 357 -21.93 -2.55 -4.93
CA CYS A 357 -20.50 -2.50 -5.20
C CYS A 357 -20.24 -1.95 -6.60
N ALA A 358 -19.71 -0.74 -6.67
CA ALA A 358 -19.45 -0.03 -7.94
C ALA A 358 -18.00 -0.17 -8.44
N GLY A 359 -17.21 -1.05 -7.86
CA GLY A 359 -15.79 -1.27 -8.14
C GLY A 359 -14.90 -0.91 -6.95
N ASP A 360 -13.61 -0.81 -7.16
CA ASP A 360 -12.62 -0.58 -6.12
C ASP A 360 -11.44 0.27 -6.62
N PRO A 361 -10.56 0.76 -5.70
CA PRO A 361 -9.40 1.59 -6.05
C PRO A 361 -8.16 0.78 -6.43
N ASN A 362 -8.23 -0.55 -6.50
CA ASN A 362 -7.07 -1.37 -6.78
C ASN A 362 -7.00 -1.64 -8.29
N PRO A 363 -5.95 -1.23 -8.99
CA PRO A 363 -5.81 -1.51 -10.41
C PRO A 363 -5.77 -3.02 -10.71
N ASP A 364 -6.50 -3.44 -11.75
CA ASP A 364 -6.43 -4.80 -12.29
C ASP A 364 -5.09 -5.07 -12.97
N PHE A 365 -4.51 -4.01 -13.57
CA PHE A 365 -3.29 -4.12 -14.35
C PHE A 365 -2.38 -2.91 -14.15
N TYR A 366 -1.14 -3.19 -13.74
CA TYR A 366 -0.02 -2.22 -13.73
C TYR A 366 0.93 -2.53 -14.87
N TYR A 367 1.49 -1.50 -15.49
CA TYR A 367 2.49 -1.69 -16.53
C TYR A 367 3.55 -0.60 -16.55
N GLY A 368 4.74 -0.97 -16.99
CA GLY A 368 5.87 -0.07 -17.20
C GLY A 368 6.47 -0.23 -18.59
N LEU A 369 6.94 0.87 -19.16
CA LEU A 369 7.62 0.94 -20.43
C LEU A 369 8.94 1.68 -20.28
N ASN A 370 10.02 1.09 -20.77
CA ASN A 370 11.35 1.69 -20.82
C ASN A 370 11.90 1.58 -22.25
N VAL A 371 12.37 2.67 -22.81
CA VAL A 371 13.02 2.67 -24.13
C VAL A 371 14.35 3.38 -24.04
N LYS A 372 15.39 2.75 -24.58
CA LYS A 372 16.75 3.29 -24.69
C LYS A 372 17.24 3.15 -26.11
N LEU A 373 17.61 4.26 -26.70
CA LEU A 373 18.16 4.32 -28.04
C LEU A 373 19.54 5.02 -28.00
N SER A 374 20.55 4.36 -28.52
CA SER A 374 21.85 4.97 -28.76
C SER A 374 22.15 4.98 -30.24
N TYR A 375 22.65 6.12 -30.72
CA TYR A 375 23.15 6.29 -32.07
C TYR A 375 24.48 7.04 -32.06
N LYS A 376 25.58 6.31 -32.33
CA LYS A 376 26.94 6.85 -32.25
C LYS A 376 27.21 7.50 -30.88
N ASN A 377 27.21 8.83 -30.84
CA ASN A 377 27.46 9.62 -29.63
C ASN A 377 26.16 10.14 -28.99
N TRP A 378 25.01 9.92 -29.62
CA TRP A 378 23.71 10.29 -29.07
C TRP A 378 23.15 9.17 -28.21
N ASP A 379 22.52 9.53 -27.11
CA ASP A 379 21.69 8.67 -26.31
C ASP A 379 20.33 9.32 -26.06
N PHE A 380 19.28 8.56 -26.26
CA PHE A 380 17.90 8.96 -26.00
C PHE A 380 17.23 7.88 -25.16
N GLY A 381 16.44 8.28 -24.18
CA GLY A 381 15.66 7.37 -23.39
C GLY A 381 14.39 8.00 -22.85
N PHE A 382 13.41 7.15 -22.58
CA PHE A 382 12.24 7.53 -21.84
C PHE A 382 11.71 6.37 -21.01
N ASN A 383 11.05 6.70 -19.89
CA ASN A 383 10.34 5.79 -19.04
C ASN A 383 8.91 6.29 -18.84
N GLY A 384 8.00 5.35 -18.73
CA GLY A 384 6.62 5.65 -18.42
C GLY A 384 5.96 4.46 -17.74
N HIS A 385 4.93 4.73 -16.98
CA HIS A 385 4.13 3.70 -16.33
C HIS A 385 2.64 4.01 -16.40
N GLY A 386 1.83 3.05 -16.04
CA GLY A 386 0.39 3.25 -15.99
C GLY A 386 -0.33 2.17 -15.21
N SER A 387 -1.58 2.45 -14.93
CA SER A 387 -2.50 1.55 -14.24
C SER A 387 -3.84 1.55 -14.95
N ILE A 388 -4.49 0.40 -15.00
CA ILE A 388 -5.77 0.20 -15.70
C ILE A 388 -6.71 -0.60 -14.81
N GLY A 389 -8.02 -0.31 -14.92
CA GLY A 389 -9.07 -1.12 -14.32
C GLY A 389 -9.37 -0.77 -12.88
N TYR A 390 -9.26 0.49 -12.48
CA TYR A 390 -9.63 0.94 -11.15
C TYR A 390 -10.40 2.26 -11.18
N LYS A 391 -11.04 2.58 -10.08
CA LYS A 391 -11.80 3.81 -9.90
C LYS A 391 -11.27 4.62 -8.74
N VAL A 392 -11.53 5.92 -8.80
CA VAL A 392 -11.26 6.88 -7.71
C VAL A 392 -12.54 7.64 -7.41
N PHE A 393 -12.86 7.77 -6.14
CA PHE A 393 -13.95 8.63 -5.69
C PHE A 393 -13.47 10.08 -5.61
N ASN A 394 -14.01 10.94 -6.45
CA ASN A 394 -13.68 12.37 -6.50
C ASN A 394 -14.46 13.13 -5.42
N ASP A 395 -13.90 13.15 -4.20
CA ASP A 395 -14.51 13.78 -3.04
C ASP A 395 -14.58 15.32 -3.19
N PHE A 396 -13.60 15.91 -3.89
CA PHE A 396 -13.67 17.33 -4.23
C PHE A 396 -14.91 17.63 -5.09
N ALA A 397 -15.14 16.85 -6.14
CA ALA A 397 -16.30 17.03 -6.99
C ALA A 397 -17.60 16.79 -6.21
N SER A 398 -17.66 15.78 -5.33
CA SER A 398 -18.86 15.50 -4.53
C SER A 398 -19.25 16.67 -3.64
N ASN A 399 -18.28 17.33 -3.02
CA ASN A 399 -18.51 18.46 -2.12
C ASN A 399 -18.73 19.81 -2.83
N HIS A 400 -18.30 19.96 -4.10
CA HIS A 400 -18.29 21.24 -4.81
C HIS A 400 -19.13 21.23 -6.10
N SER A 401 -19.94 20.19 -6.32
CA SER A 401 -20.77 20.06 -7.52
C SER A 401 -22.16 20.70 -7.42
N THR A 402 -22.49 21.34 -6.29
CA THR A 402 -23.79 22.00 -6.05
C THR A 402 -23.63 23.52 -6.04
N ALA A 403 -24.43 24.21 -6.83
CA ALA A 403 -24.53 25.66 -6.81
C ALA A 403 -25.46 26.14 -5.67
N TYR A 404 -25.04 25.93 -4.43
CA TYR A 404 -25.77 26.41 -3.27
C TYR A 404 -25.35 27.82 -2.89
N PHE A 405 -26.33 28.69 -2.75
CA PHE A 405 -26.15 30.06 -2.31
C PHE A 405 -26.90 30.31 -0.99
N ASP A 406 -26.14 30.49 0.10
CA ASP A 406 -26.70 30.97 1.36
C ASP A 406 -26.77 32.49 1.35
N VAL A 407 -27.97 33.03 1.12
CA VAL A 407 -28.23 34.46 1.10
C VAL A 407 -27.90 35.15 2.45
N ASN A 408 -27.83 34.38 3.53
CA ASN A 408 -27.54 34.92 4.86
C ASN A 408 -26.01 35.02 5.11
N ALA A 409 -25.19 34.36 4.33
CA ALA A 409 -23.74 34.41 4.50
C ALA A 409 -23.11 35.72 4.00
N GLY A 410 -23.83 36.54 3.26
CA GLY A 410 -23.41 37.89 2.82
C GLY A 410 -22.26 37.88 1.80
N ASN A 411 -21.80 36.73 1.31
CA ASN A 411 -20.71 36.60 0.37
C ASN A 411 -21.22 36.23 -1.02
N LEU A 412 -20.60 36.78 -2.06
CA LEU A 412 -20.82 36.32 -3.43
C LEU A 412 -20.12 34.96 -3.60
N PRO A 413 -20.86 33.88 -3.93
CA PRO A 413 -20.28 32.58 -4.06
C PRO A 413 -19.45 32.49 -5.34
N ASN A 414 -18.26 31.91 -5.24
CA ASN A 414 -17.49 31.43 -6.37
C ASN A 414 -17.64 29.90 -6.43
N PHE A 415 -18.36 29.42 -7.45
CA PHE A 415 -18.60 27.98 -7.60
C PHE A 415 -17.47 27.30 -8.36
N ALA A 416 -17.16 26.07 -7.95
CA ALA A 416 -16.27 25.21 -8.71
C ALA A 416 -16.86 24.85 -10.08
N THR A 417 -16.00 24.56 -11.05
CA THR A 417 -16.43 24.12 -12.39
C THR A 417 -17.21 22.80 -12.38
N ALA A 418 -17.06 22.01 -11.32
CA ALA A 418 -17.81 20.79 -11.07
C ALA A 418 -19.33 20.99 -11.11
N VAL A 419 -19.83 22.17 -10.71
CA VAL A 419 -21.26 22.54 -10.79
C VAL A 419 -21.80 22.42 -12.23
N LYS A 420 -20.99 22.70 -13.25
CA LYS A 420 -21.41 22.60 -14.64
C LYS A 420 -21.70 21.15 -15.09
N ARG A 421 -21.14 20.19 -14.39
CA ARG A 421 -21.32 18.75 -14.68
C ARG A 421 -22.61 18.19 -14.09
N THR A 422 -23.14 18.82 -13.05
CA THR A 422 -24.30 18.35 -12.32
C THR A 422 -25.55 19.21 -12.52
N GLY A 423 -25.39 20.52 -12.59
CA GLY A 423 -26.50 21.47 -12.56
C GLY A 423 -27.26 21.50 -11.24
N PHE A 424 -26.72 20.92 -10.17
CA PHE A 424 -27.38 20.84 -8.87
C PHE A 424 -27.46 22.22 -8.19
N THR A 425 -28.59 22.53 -7.63
CA THR A 425 -28.89 23.88 -7.06
C THR A 425 -29.27 23.87 -5.59
N GLN A 426 -29.50 22.70 -5.00
CA GLN A 426 -29.95 22.61 -3.60
C GLN A 426 -29.07 21.62 -2.83
N ILE A 427 -28.72 21.97 -1.60
CA ILE A 427 -28.22 20.97 -0.63
C ILE A 427 -29.47 20.34 -0.03
N SER A 428 -29.94 19.25 -0.60
CA SER A 428 -31.08 18.52 -0.06
C SER A 428 -30.79 17.04 -0.10
N GLY A 429 -30.78 16.43 1.09
CA GLY A 429 -30.55 15.01 1.28
C GLY A 429 -29.07 14.61 1.27
N ASP A 430 -28.69 13.79 2.25
CA ASP A 430 -27.30 13.34 2.44
C ASP A 430 -26.85 12.33 1.38
N TYR A 431 -27.77 11.72 0.63
CA TYR A 431 -27.49 10.62 -0.30
C TYR A 431 -26.73 11.06 -1.56
N GLN A 432 -26.85 12.32 -1.97
CA GLN A 432 -26.16 12.86 -3.14
C GLN A 432 -24.63 12.68 -3.08
N PHE A 433 -24.04 12.80 -1.90
CA PHE A 433 -22.61 12.64 -1.68
C PHE A 433 -22.12 11.20 -1.79
N PHE A 434 -23.04 10.22 -1.84
CA PHE A 434 -22.74 8.81 -1.98
C PHE A 434 -23.10 8.24 -3.35
N SER A 435 -23.19 9.11 -4.37
CA SER A 435 -23.52 8.73 -5.75
C SER A 435 -22.33 8.12 -6.48
N ASP A 436 -22.57 7.10 -7.31
CA ASP A 436 -21.60 6.55 -8.24
C ASP A 436 -21.18 7.53 -9.34
N PHE A 437 -21.90 8.64 -9.51
CA PHE A 437 -21.52 9.74 -10.40
C PHE A 437 -20.11 10.30 -10.11
N TYR A 438 -19.69 10.26 -8.84
CA TYR A 438 -18.38 10.73 -8.41
C TYR A 438 -17.29 9.65 -8.45
N LEU A 439 -17.64 8.41 -8.82
CA LEU A 439 -16.69 7.33 -9.08
C LEU A 439 -16.20 7.42 -10.52
N GLU A 440 -15.00 7.89 -10.69
CA GLU A 440 -14.39 8.08 -12.00
C GLU A 440 -13.37 6.98 -12.32
N ASN A 441 -13.28 6.60 -13.60
CA ASN A 441 -12.21 5.73 -14.07
C ASN A 441 -10.88 6.49 -14.00
N ALA A 442 -9.96 6.00 -13.17
CA ALA A 442 -8.66 6.62 -12.95
C ALA A 442 -7.53 5.95 -13.74
N SER A 443 -7.84 5.09 -14.72
CA SER A 443 -6.83 4.51 -15.59
C SER A 443 -5.99 5.60 -16.27
N PHE A 444 -4.67 5.41 -16.28
CA PHE A 444 -3.75 6.41 -16.82
C PHE A 444 -2.51 5.79 -17.46
N PHE A 445 -1.83 6.60 -18.25
CA PHE A 445 -0.44 6.45 -18.64
C PHE A 445 0.32 7.73 -18.31
N ARG A 446 1.41 7.61 -17.58
CA ARG A 446 2.31 8.70 -17.21
C ARG A 446 3.65 8.54 -17.92
N MET A 447 4.11 9.60 -18.58
CA MET A 447 5.47 9.70 -19.05
C MET A 447 6.33 10.32 -17.94
N ASP A 448 7.12 9.47 -17.29
CA ASP A 448 7.88 9.85 -16.09
C ASP A 448 9.09 10.71 -16.43
N ASP A 449 9.88 10.25 -17.39
CA ASP A 449 11.04 11.00 -17.84
C ASP A 449 11.34 10.79 -19.33
N ILE A 450 11.92 11.82 -19.93
CA ILE A 450 12.56 11.78 -21.24
C ILE A 450 13.93 12.39 -21.09
N ASN A 451 14.93 11.75 -21.65
CA ASN A 451 16.30 12.24 -21.66
C ASN A 451 16.94 12.15 -23.04
N LEU A 452 17.77 13.13 -23.38
CA LEU A 452 18.54 13.19 -24.62
C LEU A 452 19.95 13.65 -24.26
N GLY A 453 20.95 12.88 -24.62
CA GLY A 453 22.35 13.18 -24.37
C GLY A 453 23.21 13.11 -25.62
N TYR A 454 24.30 13.86 -25.62
CA TYR A 454 25.35 13.78 -26.61
C TYR A 454 26.71 13.74 -25.93
N THR A 455 27.53 12.76 -26.30
CA THR A 455 28.89 12.58 -25.77
C THR A 455 29.94 13.04 -26.78
N PHE A 456 30.64 14.10 -26.46
CA PHE A 456 31.85 14.54 -27.17
C PHE A 456 33.01 13.66 -26.73
N LYS A 457 33.56 12.88 -27.64
CA LYS A 457 34.69 11.97 -27.38
C LYS A 457 36.01 12.65 -27.76
N GLU A 458 37.08 12.26 -27.06
CA GLU A 458 38.45 12.64 -27.35
C GLU A 458 38.64 14.17 -27.42
N ILE A 459 38.15 14.93 -26.44
CA ILE A 459 38.28 16.36 -26.40
C ILE A 459 39.68 16.70 -25.91
N GLY A 460 40.43 17.43 -26.75
CA GLY A 460 41.78 17.91 -26.46
C GLY A 460 42.83 16.79 -26.39
N ASN A 461 44.05 17.17 -26.03
CA ASN A 461 45.24 16.27 -25.98
C ASN A 461 45.22 15.29 -24.81
N TRP A 462 44.22 15.33 -23.93
CA TRP A 462 44.09 14.48 -22.74
C TRP A 462 43.04 13.35 -22.87
N GLY A 463 42.45 13.21 -24.07
CA GLY A 463 41.53 12.10 -24.34
C GLY A 463 40.25 12.05 -23.48
N GLY A 464 39.82 13.18 -22.91
CA GLY A 464 38.66 13.28 -22.07
C GLY A 464 37.35 13.21 -22.87
N ASN A 465 36.27 12.69 -22.22
CA ASN A 465 34.93 12.71 -22.78
C ASN A 465 34.04 13.71 -21.98
N ILE A 466 33.26 14.51 -22.70
CA ILE A 466 32.25 15.41 -22.10
C ILE A 466 30.85 14.96 -22.60
N ARG A 467 29.94 14.67 -21.68
CA ARG A 467 28.54 14.41 -22.02
C ARG A 467 27.68 15.60 -21.61
N VAL A 468 26.91 16.12 -22.55
CA VAL A 468 25.88 17.12 -22.32
C VAL A 468 24.53 16.42 -22.47
N ALA A 469 23.64 16.61 -21.50
CA ALA A 469 22.34 15.99 -21.53
C ALA A 469 21.25 16.98 -21.09
N ALA A 470 20.07 16.82 -21.69
CA ALA A 470 18.83 17.46 -21.28
C ALA A 470 17.86 16.37 -20.81
N SER A 471 17.14 16.62 -19.71
CA SER A 471 16.11 15.73 -19.20
C SER A 471 14.86 16.50 -18.81
N CYS A 472 13.72 15.89 -18.99
CA CYS A 472 12.42 16.39 -18.54
C CYS A 472 11.77 15.31 -17.69
N GLN A 473 11.30 15.66 -16.49
CA GLN A 473 10.59 14.77 -15.58
C GLN A 473 9.12 15.17 -15.51
N ASN A 474 8.23 14.20 -15.17
CA ASN A 474 6.78 14.40 -15.12
C ASN A 474 6.26 15.04 -16.40
N VAL A 475 6.55 14.42 -17.55
CA VAL A 475 6.40 15.05 -18.87
C VAL A 475 4.92 15.29 -19.21
N PHE A 476 4.09 14.26 -19.04
CA PHE A 476 2.63 14.33 -19.20
C PHE A 476 1.94 13.11 -18.60
N VAL A 477 0.64 13.25 -18.37
CA VAL A 477 -0.29 12.18 -17.99
C VAL A 477 -1.43 12.12 -19.02
N ILE A 478 -1.80 10.93 -19.43
CA ILE A 478 -2.98 10.66 -20.26
C ILE A 478 -3.98 9.93 -19.38
N THR A 479 -5.13 10.54 -19.12
CA THR A 479 -6.20 9.98 -18.30
C THR A 479 -7.55 10.60 -18.64
N ASN A 480 -8.63 9.92 -18.29
CA ASN A 480 -10.00 10.46 -18.32
C ASN A 480 -10.46 10.94 -16.93
N TYR A 481 -9.64 10.79 -15.91
CA TYR A 481 -9.94 11.26 -14.57
C TYR A 481 -10.01 12.78 -14.53
N SER A 482 -11.05 13.33 -13.91
CA SER A 482 -11.30 14.78 -13.88
C SER A 482 -10.69 15.49 -12.67
N GLY A 483 -10.17 14.76 -11.68
CA GLY A 483 -9.46 15.29 -10.53
C GLY A 483 -8.03 15.75 -10.88
N ILE A 484 -7.25 16.07 -9.86
CA ILE A 484 -5.92 16.66 -10.04
C ILE A 484 -4.94 15.62 -10.60
N ASP A 485 -4.91 14.44 -10.03
CA ASP A 485 -4.00 13.36 -10.40
C ASP A 485 -4.71 12.01 -10.25
N PRO A 486 -4.72 11.15 -11.27
CA PRO A 486 -5.29 9.81 -11.15
C PRO A 486 -4.50 8.92 -10.18
N GLU A 487 -3.22 9.18 -9.98
CA GLU A 487 -2.33 8.47 -9.07
C GLU A 487 -2.36 9.12 -7.68
N ILE A 488 -3.51 8.99 -7.01
CA ILE A 488 -3.70 9.56 -5.68
C ILE A 488 -2.87 8.84 -4.61
N ASN A 489 -2.36 9.60 -3.63
CA ASN A 489 -1.60 9.05 -2.49
C ASN A 489 -2.48 8.40 -1.41
N SER A 490 -3.77 8.29 -1.62
CA SER A 490 -4.71 7.71 -0.66
C SER A 490 -4.94 6.23 -0.94
N THR A 491 -4.61 5.38 0.01
CA THR A 491 -4.82 3.92 -0.09
C THR A 491 -6.28 3.52 -0.13
N ASP A 492 -7.17 4.39 0.36
CA ASP A 492 -8.61 4.16 0.43
C ASP A 492 -9.38 4.62 -0.82
N GLY A 493 -8.65 5.10 -1.85
CA GLY A 493 -9.23 5.45 -3.14
C GLY A 493 -10.07 6.73 -3.19
N VAL A 494 -10.03 7.57 -2.14
CA VAL A 494 -10.76 8.84 -2.09
C VAL A 494 -9.82 10.00 -2.36
N ASP A 495 -10.07 10.75 -3.42
CA ASP A 495 -9.33 11.97 -3.73
C ASP A 495 -9.91 13.17 -2.97
N ARG A 496 -9.25 13.52 -1.87
CA ARG A 496 -9.56 14.66 -1.00
C ARG A 496 -8.70 15.88 -1.30
N THR A 497 -8.05 15.92 -2.46
CA THR A 497 -7.11 16.98 -2.82
C THR A 497 -7.85 18.28 -3.04
N PHE A 498 -7.50 19.29 -2.26
CA PHE A 498 -7.98 20.65 -2.43
C PHE A 498 -6.90 21.45 -3.17
N TRP A 499 -7.32 22.22 -4.17
CA TRP A 499 -6.48 23.31 -4.66
C TRP A 499 -6.36 24.37 -3.57
N PRO A 500 -5.15 24.84 -3.22
CA PRO A 500 -4.99 25.93 -2.28
C PRO A 500 -5.57 27.25 -2.79
#